data_2585529b91fbbec50c05a0e199bcf73b
#
_entry.id   2585529b91fbbec50c05a0e199bcf73b
#
_cell.length_a   1.000
_cell.length_b   1.000
_cell.length_c   1.000
_cell.angle_alpha   90.00
_cell.angle_beta   90.00
_cell.angle_gamma   90.00
#
_symmetry.space_group_name_H-M   'P 1'
#
loop_
_entity.id
_entity.type
_entity.pdbx_description
1 polymer ?
#
loop_
_entity_poly.entity_id
_entity_poly.type
_entity_poly.pdbx_seq_one_letter_code
_entity_poly.pdbx_strand_id
1 'polypeptide(L)'
;YLTFPEKRMYDLVLSQLIFMDSLQTNNLMDNINPYITAPEINAILSRQAYEEANHSKSYAVMVESISDNTDEIYDMWKTDEMLQKKNLFIANTFKSITENPSDKNIILAMFANQ
;
A
#
# COMPACT_ATOMS: atom_id res chain seq x y z
N TYR A 1 2.24 -20.80 -18.93
CA TYR A 1 1.91 -21.62 -17.76
C TYR A 1 3.07 -21.53 -16.76
N LEU A 2 2.79 -21.03 -15.54
CA LEU A 2 3.77 -20.89 -14.47
C LEU A 2 4.01 -22.22 -13.77
N THR A 3 5.25 -22.50 -13.37
CA THR A 3 5.55 -23.57 -12.42
C THR A 3 5.02 -23.22 -11.03
N PHE A 4 4.91 -24.18 -10.13
CA PHE A 4 4.40 -23.94 -8.76
C PHE A 4 5.20 -22.84 -8.00
N PRO A 5 6.55 -22.84 -8.02
CA PRO A 5 7.32 -21.76 -7.38
C PRO A 5 7.10 -20.39 -8.02
N GLU A 6 7.00 -20.31 -9.35
CA GLU A 6 6.75 -19.06 -10.06
C GLU A 6 5.37 -18.50 -9.72
N LYS A 7 4.35 -19.36 -9.70
CA LYS A 7 3.00 -18.96 -9.30
C LYS A 7 2.98 -18.45 -7.86
N ARG A 8 3.62 -19.15 -6.93
CA ARG A 8 3.68 -18.73 -5.53
C ARG A 8 4.36 -17.37 -5.37
N MET A 9 5.46 -17.13 -6.09
CA MET A 9 6.13 -15.84 -6.08
C MET A 9 5.22 -14.74 -6.64
N TYR A 10 4.55 -15.00 -7.74
CA TYR A 10 3.60 -14.07 -8.36
C TYR A 10 2.46 -13.71 -7.41
N ASP A 11 1.86 -14.70 -6.76
CA ASP A 11 0.76 -14.52 -5.81
C ASP A 11 1.21 -13.70 -4.58
N LEU A 12 2.41 -13.94 -4.05
CA LEU A 12 2.97 -13.17 -2.93
C LEU A 12 3.23 -11.71 -3.32
N VAL A 13 3.80 -11.45 -4.49
CA VAL A 13 4.03 -10.08 -4.98
C VAL A 13 2.70 -9.36 -5.16
N LEU A 14 1.72 -10.01 -5.77
CA LEU A 14 0.40 -9.43 -6.00
C LEU A 14 -0.32 -9.13 -4.67
N SER A 15 -0.27 -10.06 -3.72
CA SER A 15 -0.79 -9.89 -2.36
C SER A 15 -0.20 -8.66 -1.68
N GLN A 16 1.12 -8.48 -1.77
CA GLN A 16 1.82 -7.34 -1.17
C GLN A 16 1.44 -6.02 -1.83
N LEU A 17 1.37 -5.97 -3.16
CA LEU A 17 1.01 -4.75 -3.91
C LEU A 17 -0.42 -4.32 -3.59
N ILE A 18 -1.38 -5.24 -3.58
CA ILE A 18 -2.77 -4.92 -3.22
C ILE A 18 -2.86 -4.33 -1.82
N PHE A 19 -2.18 -4.92 -0.85
CA PHE A 19 -2.16 -4.42 0.52
C PHE A 19 -1.57 -3.01 0.60
N MET A 20 -0.41 -2.79 -0.04
CA MET A 20 0.29 -1.50 -0.03
C MET A 20 -0.53 -0.40 -0.69
N ASP A 21 -1.08 -0.63 -1.86
CA ASP A 21 -1.86 0.39 -2.59
C ASP A 21 -3.15 0.75 -1.85
N SER A 22 -3.80 -0.22 -1.23
CA SER A 22 -4.96 0.02 -0.38
C SER A 22 -4.62 0.85 0.85
N LEU A 23 -3.48 0.57 1.49
CA LEU A 23 -2.98 1.32 2.63
C LEU A 23 -2.61 2.75 2.23
N GLN A 24 -1.91 2.91 1.10
CA GLN A 24 -1.44 4.20 0.60
C GLN A 24 -2.58 5.12 0.18
N THR A 25 -3.59 4.61 -0.49
CA THR A 25 -4.77 5.39 -0.89
C THR A 25 -5.37 6.14 0.32
N ASN A 26 -5.54 5.45 1.44
CA ASN A 26 -6.09 6.05 2.65
C ASN A 26 -5.06 6.95 3.35
N ASN A 27 -3.82 6.48 3.51
CA ASN A 27 -2.80 7.23 4.26
C ASN A 27 -2.42 8.55 3.60
N LEU A 28 -2.36 8.64 2.28
CA LEU A 28 -2.08 9.89 1.56
C LEU A 28 -3.11 10.96 1.91
N MET A 29 -4.39 10.61 1.92
CA MET A 29 -5.47 11.56 2.13
C MET A 29 -5.75 11.83 3.61
N ASP A 30 -5.71 10.80 4.45
CA ASP A 30 -6.11 10.92 5.86
C ASP A 30 -4.96 11.35 6.78
N ASN A 31 -3.73 10.92 6.48
CA ASN A 31 -2.59 11.11 7.38
C ASN A 31 -1.56 12.12 6.88
N ILE A 32 -1.38 12.30 5.57
CA ILE A 32 -0.39 13.24 5.00
C ILE A 32 -1.06 14.55 4.57
N ASN A 33 -2.06 14.45 3.71
CA ASN A 33 -2.70 15.60 3.08
C ASN A 33 -3.20 16.67 4.06
N PRO A 34 -3.74 16.34 5.27
CA PRO A 34 -4.19 17.35 6.23
C PRO A 34 -3.10 18.29 6.75
N TYR A 35 -1.83 17.87 6.69
CA TYR A 35 -0.68 18.68 7.14
C TYR A 35 -0.02 19.47 6.02
N ILE A 36 -0.45 19.28 4.78
CA ILE A 36 0.11 19.98 3.63
C ILE A 36 -0.71 21.22 3.35
N THR A 37 -0.06 22.38 3.39
CA THR A 37 -0.69 23.70 3.18
C THR A 37 -0.54 24.21 1.75
N ALA A 38 0.41 23.66 0.97
CA ALA A 38 0.65 24.04 -0.42
C ALA A 38 -0.41 23.40 -1.33
N PRO A 39 -1.28 24.17 -2.00
CA PRO A 39 -2.37 23.62 -2.81
C PRO A 39 -1.87 22.78 -3.99
N GLU A 40 -0.69 23.08 -4.52
CA GLU A 40 -0.06 22.31 -5.59
C GLU A 40 0.32 20.89 -5.13
N ILE A 41 0.82 20.77 -3.91
CA ILE A 41 1.16 19.47 -3.31
C ILE A 41 -0.12 18.68 -3.00
N ASN A 42 -1.16 19.34 -2.48
CA ASN A 42 -2.45 18.70 -2.25
C ASN A 42 -3.05 18.13 -3.55
N ALA A 43 -2.92 18.85 -4.66
CA ALA A 43 -3.35 18.38 -5.98
C ALA A 43 -2.56 17.13 -6.43
N ILE A 44 -1.24 17.12 -6.22
CA ILE A 44 -0.37 15.96 -6.52
C ILE A 44 -0.76 14.75 -5.68
N LEU A 45 -0.94 14.92 -4.36
CA LEU A 45 -1.34 13.84 -3.46
C LEU A 45 -2.71 13.26 -3.83
N SER A 46 -3.65 14.11 -4.21
CA SER A 46 -4.98 13.68 -4.68
C SER A 46 -4.89 12.86 -5.96
N ARG A 47 -4.02 13.26 -6.89
CA ARG A 47 -3.76 12.49 -8.11
C ARG A 47 -3.09 11.16 -7.80
N GLN A 48 -2.11 11.14 -6.90
CA GLN A 48 -1.45 9.92 -6.47
C GLN A 48 -2.45 8.95 -5.83
N ALA A 49 -3.30 9.42 -4.90
CA ALA A 49 -4.33 8.60 -4.29
C ALA A 49 -5.31 8.00 -5.31
N TYR A 50 -5.66 8.75 -6.35
CA TYR A 50 -6.48 8.24 -7.44
C TYR A 50 -5.78 7.12 -8.23
N GLU A 51 -4.48 7.26 -8.51
CA GLU A 51 -3.72 6.20 -9.21
C GLU A 51 -3.58 4.95 -8.35
N GLU A 52 -3.34 5.08 -7.03
CA GLU A 52 -3.29 3.93 -6.12
C GLU A 52 -4.63 3.19 -6.09
N ALA A 53 -5.75 3.91 -6.11
CA ALA A 53 -7.08 3.30 -6.20
C ALA A 53 -7.29 2.56 -7.54
N ASN A 54 -6.77 3.08 -8.65
CA ASN A 54 -6.80 2.41 -9.95
C ASN A 54 -5.91 1.15 -9.97
N HIS A 55 -4.73 1.21 -9.35
CA HIS A 55 -3.86 0.05 -9.19
C HIS A 55 -4.55 -1.05 -8.40
N SER A 56 -5.15 -0.73 -7.25
CA SER A 56 -5.92 -1.68 -6.44
C SER A 56 -7.01 -2.39 -7.24
N LYS A 57 -7.76 -1.63 -8.05
CA LYS A 57 -8.78 -2.18 -8.93
C LYS A 57 -8.18 -3.12 -9.99
N SER A 58 -7.06 -2.72 -10.59
CA SER A 58 -6.38 -3.53 -11.60
C SER A 58 -5.86 -4.84 -11.02
N TYR A 59 -5.29 -4.81 -9.81
CA TYR A 59 -4.83 -6.00 -9.12
C TYR A 59 -5.99 -6.93 -8.73
N ALA A 60 -7.14 -6.39 -8.33
CA ALA A 60 -8.31 -7.21 -8.07
C ALA A 60 -8.73 -8.01 -9.31
N VAL A 61 -8.77 -7.38 -10.49
CA VAL A 61 -9.04 -8.06 -11.76
C VAL A 61 -7.99 -9.14 -12.06
N MET A 62 -6.71 -8.85 -11.79
CA MET A 62 -5.64 -9.84 -11.98
C MET A 62 -5.82 -11.05 -11.06
N VAL A 63 -6.14 -10.85 -9.78
CA VAL A 63 -6.41 -11.93 -8.83
C VAL A 63 -7.58 -12.79 -9.28
N GLU A 64 -8.70 -12.18 -9.65
CA GLU A 64 -9.88 -12.87 -10.15
C GLU A 64 -9.61 -13.70 -11.42
N SER A 65 -8.67 -13.25 -12.26
CA SER A 65 -8.33 -13.94 -13.52
C SER A 65 -7.40 -15.13 -13.34
N ILE A 66 -6.69 -15.24 -12.22
CA ILE A 66 -5.66 -16.28 -12.01
C ILE A 66 -5.94 -17.23 -10.86
N SER A 67 -6.94 -16.96 -10.02
CA SER A 67 -7.24 -17.76 -8.84
C SER A 67 -8.73 -17.98 -8.65
N ASP A 68 -9.08 -19.23 -8.35
CA ASP A 68 -10.43 -19.60 -7.91
C ASP A 68 -10.67 -19.25 -6.42
N ASN A 69 -9.59 -19.01 -5.66
CA ASN A 69 -9.64 -18.60 -4.24
C ASN A 69 -8.95 -17.27 -4.05
N THR A 70 -9.67 -16.19 -4.29
CA THR A 70 -9.16 -14.82 -4.20
C THR A 70 -8.77 -14.43 -2.78
N ASP A 71 -9.50 -14.89 -1.77
CA ASP A 71 -9.25 -14.56 -0.36
C ASP A 71 -7.89 -15.06 0.12
N GLU A 72 -7.45 -16.22 -0.38
CA GLU A 72 -6.12 -16.75 -0.07
C GLU A 72 -5.00 -15.80 -0.55
N ILE A 73 -5.15 -15.23 -1.74
CA ILE A 73 -4.17 -14.28 -2.29
C ILE A 73 -4.18 -12.98 -1.49
N TYR A 74 -5.34 -12.43 -1.17
CA TYR A 74 -5.42 -11.19 -0.38
C TYR A 74 -4.74 -11.30 0.99
N ASP A 75 -4.75 -12.47 1.60
CA ASP A 75 -4.17 -12.72 2.92
C ASP A 75 -2.75 -13.32 2.88
N MET A 76 -2.22 -13.65 1.70
CA MET A 76 -0.97 -14.38 1.56
C MET A 76 0.25 -13.63 2.14
N TRP A 77 0.28 -12.30 2.07
CA TRP A 77 1.35 -11.50 2.68
C TRP A 77 1.48 -11.73 4.19
N LYS A 78 0.41 -12.15 4.86
CA LYS A 78 0.42 -12.49 6.30
C LYS A 78 1.18 -13.77 6.61
N THR A 79 1.45 -14.60 5.62
CA THR A 79 2.19 -15.86 5.78
C THR A 79 3.70 -15.70 5.63
N ASP A 80 4.17 -14.55 5.15
CA ASP A 80 5.58 -14.24 4.94
C ASP A 80 6.10 -13.26 6.00
N GLU A 81 7.11 -13.68 6.77
CA GLU A 81 7.66 -12.90 7.87
C GLU A 81 8.29 -11.57 7.42
N MET A 82 8.93 -11.56 6.25
CA MET A 82 9.58 -10.36 5.72
C MET A 82 8.56 -9.34 5.25
N LEU A 83 7.49 -9.79 4.59
CA LEU A 83 6.39 -8.93 4.19
C LEU A 83 5.64 -8.37 5.40
N GLN A 84 5.42 -9.17 6.44
CA GLN A 84 4.84 -8.69 7.69
C GLN A 84 5.69 -7.59 8.33
N LYS A 85 7.01 -7.78 8.42
CA LYS A 85 7.93 -6.76 8.97
C LYS A 85 7.90 -5.47 8.17
N LYS A 86 7.91 -5.57 6.84
CA LYS A 86 7.80 -4.41 5.94
C LYS A 86 6.50 -3.65 6.18
N ASN A 87 5.38 -4.34 6.20
CA ASN A 87 4.07 -3.75 6.40
C ASN A 87 3.92 -3.10 7.78
N LEU A 88 4.46 -3.75 8.82
CA LEU A 88 4.48 -3.20 10.17
C LEU A 88 5.33 -1.93 10.27
N PHE A 89 6.47 -1.89 9.60
CA PHE A 89 7.32 -0.70 9.54
C PHE A 89 6.54 0.50 8.94
N ILE A 90 5.86 0.29 7.82
CA ILE A 90 5.08 1.33 7.16
C ILE A 90 3.90 1.76 8.04
N ALA A 91 3.14 0.83 8.60
CA ALA A 91 2.04 1.14 9.50
C ALA A 91 2.48 1.94 10.73
N ASN A 92 3.61 1.59 11.35
CA ASN A 92 4.18 2.32 12.47
C ASN A 92 4.66 3.72 12.08
N THR A 93 5.22 3.89 10.87
CA THR A 93 5.63 5.20 10.35
C THR A 93 4.42 6.13 10.22
N PHE A 94 3.31 5.65 9.67
CA PHE A 94 2.09 6.45 9.59
C PHE A 94 1.46 6.70 10.96
N LYS A 95 1.48 5.72 11.86
CA LYS A 95 1.00 5.91 13.23
C LYS A 95 1.77 7.01 13.97
N SER A 96 3.06 7.15 13.71
CA SER A 96 3.88 8.20 14.33
C SER A 96 3.40 9.63 13.99
N ILE A 97 2.78 9.86 12.84
CA ILE A 97 2.18 11.15 12.49
C ILE A 97 0.99 11.43 13.39
N THR A 98 0.11 10.45 13.58
CA THR A 98 -1.09 10.60 14.41
C THR A 98 -0.74 10.88 15.87
N GLU A 99 0.33 10.24 16.38
CA GLU A 99 0.79 10.42 17.77
C GLU A 99 1.60 11.70 17.96
N ASN A 100 2.41 12.09 16.98
CA ASN A 100 3.26 13.29 17.02
C ASN A 100 3.43 13.88 15.61
N PRO A 101 2.55 14.79 15.17
CA PRO A 101 2.59 15.41 13.85
C PRO A 101 3.70 16.46 13.74
N SER A 102 4.96 16.02 13.75
CA SER A 102 6.11 16.87 13.48
C SER A 102 6.49 16.86 12.01
N ASP A 103 7.14 17.93 11.53
CA ASP A 103 7.65 18.00 10.16
C ASP A 103 8.50 16.78 9.79
N LYS A 104 9.34 16.33 10.73
CA LYS A 104 10.16 15.14 10.57
C LYS A 104 9.33 13.88 10.31
N ASN A 105 8.26 13.66 11.09
CA ASN A 105 7.42 12.47 10.95
C ASN A 105 6.61 12.53 9.68
N ILE A 106 6.13 13.71 9.28
CA ILE A 106 5.40 13.92 8.02
C ILE A 106 6.32 13.63 6.83
N ILE A 107 7.54 14.18 6.81
CA ILE A 107 8.52 13.94 5.75
C ILE A 107 8.90 12.45 5.71
N LEU A 108 9.12 11.81 6.85
CA LEU A 108 9.44 10.37 6.92
C LEU A 108 8.32 9.53 6.33
N ALA A 109 7.06 9.85 6.63
CA ALA A 109 5.91 9.15 6.07
C ALA A 109 5.76 9.37 4.57
N MET A 110 6.03 10.58 4.06
CA MET A 110 6.07 10.84 2.63
C MET A 110 7.13 9.99 1.92
N PHE A 111 8.31 9.83 2.51
CA PHE A 111 9.35 8.93 1.97
C PHE A 111 8.98 7.46 2.07
N ALA A 112 8.35 7.04 3.15
CA ALA A 112 7.94 5.64 3.32
C ALA A 112 6.80 5.23 2.36
N ASN A 113 6.11 6.22 1.79
CA ASN A 113 5.03 6.02 0.82
C ASN A 113 5.55 5.88 -0.63
N GLN A 114 6.81 6.17 -0.91
CA GLN A 114 7.41 6.00 -2.24
C GLN A 114 8.01 4.60 -2.40
#